data_4111060227403eb3d647c4dc45ee1828
#
_entry.id   4111060227403eb3d647c4dc45ee1828
#
_cell.length_a   1.000
_cell.length_b   1.000
_cell.length_c   1.000
_cell.angle_alpha   90.00
_cell.angle_beta   90.00
_cell.angle_gamma   90.00
#
_symmetry.space_group_name_H-M   'P 1'
#
loop_
_entity.id
_entity.type
_entity.pdbx_description
1 polymer ?
#
loop_
_entity_poly.entity_id
_entity_poly.type
_entity_poly.pdbx_seq_one_letter_code
_entity_poly.pdbx_strand_id
1 'polypeptide(L)'
;MSKRPMALCATGLLAFASAASAQPPGITPEMINTTLPLEGAPLAIPGPYQVTSGAAFGSPGLMVFHPATLEAFPARDTLPVLVWGNGGCSINTARYSDFLSTIASHGFLILGTAAQEGQPSRQATADDLRAAIDWAFAENARDGSPLRGKVDTNQVAVMGQSCGGFLSLSLGADPRVDTIGMFNSGVQPPNPNAPPGRFPTTDAIKSLHGPVLLINGAERDFLTPASHATYEAITHVPAFYGARENAGHTATVFHPGGGEYANVASNWLRWQFKKNAEAAKMFVGDDCSLCTLPTWDVESKGFGE
;
A
#
# COMPACT_ATOMS: atom_id res chain seq x y z
N MET A 1 -66.82 34.58 3.40
CA MET A 1 -65.92 33.82 4.33
C MET A 1 -65.70 32.43 3.75
N SER A 2 -64.65 32.24 2.98
CA SER A 2 -64.32 30.99 2.32
C SER A 2 -63.12 30.35 3.04
N LYS A 3 -63.33 29.15 3.63
CA LYS A 3 -62.26 28.33 4.25
C LYS A 3 -61.55 27.50 3.19
N ARG A 4 -60.27 27.75 2.98
CA ARG A 4 -59.41 26.89 2.16
C ARG A 4 -58.89 25.72 3.02
N PRO A 5 -58.79 24.50 2.53
CA PRO A 5 -58.16 23.41 3.26
C PRO A 5 -56.63 23.47 3.15
N MET A 6 -55.97 23.22 4.26
CA MET A 6 -54.53 23.02 4.35
C MET A 6 -54.15 21.66 3.81
N ALA A 7 -53.26 21.62 2.82
CA ALA A 7 -52.66 20.38 2.34
C ALA A 7 -51.51 19.99 3.27
N LEU A 8 -51.59 18.79 3.86
CA LEU A 8 -50.42 18.15 4.57
C LEU A 8 -49.43 17.65 3.50
N CYS A 9 -48.22 18.22 3.50
CA CYS A 9 -47.07 17.62 2.85
C CYS A 9 -46.58 16.46 3.69
N ALA A 10 -46.75 15.24 3.24
CA ALA A 10 -46.09 14.06 3.79
C ALA A 10 -44.64 14.02 3.26
N THR A 11 -43.68 14.32 4.13
CA THR A 11 -42.24 14.11 3.88
C THR A 11 -41.95 12.62 3.97
N GLY A 12 -41.82 11.96 2.82
CA GLY A 12 -41.33 10.59 2.77
C GLY A 12 -39.84 10.55 3.07
N LEU A 13 -39.46 9.95 4.21
CA LEU A 13 -38.10 9.55 4.48
C LEU A 13 -37.73 8.40 3.51
N LEU A 14 -36.90 8.69 2.52
CA LEU A 14 -36.24 7.66 1.73
C LEU A 14 -35.10 7.08 2.60
N ALA A 15 -35.31 5.90 3.19
CA ALA A 15 -34.29 5.11 3.80
C ALA A 15 -33.35 4.59 2.69
N PHE A 16 -32.17 5.16 2.56
CA PHE A 16 -31.10 4.56 1.77
C PHE A 16 -30.63 3.29 2.49
N ALA A 17 -31.09 2.14 2.04
CA ALA A 17 -30.51 0.87 2.39
C ALA A 17 -29.11 0.83 1.78
N SER A 18 -28.07 0.95 2.62
CA SER A 18 -26.70 0.63 2.25
C SER A 18 -26.67 -0.84 1.85
N ALA A 19 -26.46 -1.12 0.58
CA ALA A 19 -26.17 -2.46 0.11
C ALA A 19 -24.83 -2.87 0.73
N ALA A 20 -24.86 -3.60 1.84
CA ALA A 20 -23.70 -4.31 2.34
C ALA A 20 -23.30 -5.28 1.23
N SER A 21 -22.12 -5.08 0.64
CA SER A 21 -21.56 -6.04 -0.29
C SER A 21 -21.44 -7.39 0.44
N ALA A 22 -22.16 -8.39 -0.07
CA ALA A 22 -22.11 -9.73 0.52
C ALA A 22 -20.65 -10.22 0.50
N GLN A 23 -20.14 -10.60 1.66
CA GLN A 23 -18.81 -11.21 1.76
C GLN A 23 -18.79 -12.52 0.95
N PRO A 24 -17.66 -12.83 0.30
CA PRO A 24 -17.51 -14.12 -0.35
C PRO A 24 -17.76 -15.26 0.64
N PRO A 25 -18.37 -16.38 0.20
CA PRO A 25 -18.62 -17.53 1.09
C PRO A 25 -17.31 -18.03 1.74
N GLY A 26 -17.35 -18.26 3.06
CA GLY A 26 -16.20 -18.77 3.81
C GLY A 26 -15.28 -17.71 4.43
N ILE A 27 -15.47 -16.43 4.14
CA ILE A 27 -14.71 -15.34 4.77
C ILE A 27 -15.47 -14.80 5.98
N THR A 28 -14.85 -14.91 7.17
CA THR A 28 -15.43 -14.40 8.41
C THR A 28 -14.96 -12.98 8.74
N PRO A 29 -15.68 -12.22 9.60
CA PRO A 29 -15.22 -10.90 10.04
C PRO A 29 -13.81 -10.93 10.67
N GLU A 30 -13.48 -11.99 11.39
CA GLU A 30 -12.17 -12.20 12.02
C GLU A 30 -11.04 -12.36 10.98
N MET A 31 -11.34 -12.95 9.83
CA MET A 31 -10.40 -13.08 8.73
C MET A 31 -10.12 -11.73 8.03
N ILE A 32 -11.03 -10.76 8.15
CA ILE A 32 -10.87 -9.45 7.56
C ILE A 32 -10.21 -8.49 8.55
N ASN A 33 -10.72 -8.43 9.77
CA ASN A 33 -10.34 -7.43 10.75
C ASN A 33 -9.40 -8.02 11.80
N THR A 34 -8.25 -7.42 11.96
CA THR A 34 -7.36 -7.72 13.07
C THR A 34 -7.88 -7.05 14.33
N THR A 35 -8.10 -7.84 15.38
CA THR A 35 -8.53 -7.32 16.69
C THR A 35 -7.37 -6.55 17.34
N LEU A 36 -7.66 -5.36 17.90
CA LEU A 36 -6.69 -4.56 18.64
C LEU A 36 -6.79 -4.83 20.16
N PRO A 37 -5.63 -4.81 20.88
CA PRO A 37 -4.26 -4.85 20.38
C PRO A 37 -3.89 -6.24 19.83
N LEU A 38 -3.04 -6.30 18.80
CA LEU A 38 -2.44 -7.54 18.34
C LEU A 38 -1.29 -7.90 19.30
N GLU A 39 -1.39 -9.05 19.97
CA GLU A 39 -0.43 -9.45 20.99
C GLU A 39 1.00 -9.48 20.47
N GLY A 40 1.91 -8.86 21.23
CA GLY A 40 3.34 -8.78 20.89
C GLY A 40 3.67 -7.88 19.71
N ALA A 41 2.67 -7.25 19.06
CA ALA A 41 2.96 -6.35 17.94
C ALA A 41 3.59 -5.03 18.44
N PRO A 42 4.77 -4.66 17.94
CA PRO A 42 5.37 -3.38 18.26
C PRO A 42 4.55 -2.23 17.67
N LEU A 43 4.60 -1.08 18.34
CA LEU A 43 4.06 0.15 17.79
C LEU A 43 4.84 0.58 16.54
N ALA A 44 4.18 1.37 15.70
CA ALA A 44 4.85 2.03 14.59
C ALA A 44 5.97 2.96 15.10
N ILE A 45 7.11 2.92 14.43
CA ILE A 45 8.29 3.75 14.76
C ILE A 45 8.37 4.85 13.69
N PRO A 46 8.05 6.10 14.03
CA PRO A 46 8.17 7.20 13.08
C PRO A 46 9.64 7.52 12.79
N GLY A 47 9.90 8.00 11.58
CA GLY A 47 11.19 8.52 11.17
C GLY A 47 11.45 9.94 11.70
N PRO A 48 12.59 10.54 11.30
CA PRO A 48 13.02 11.83 11.83
C PRO A 48 12.26 13.05 11.27
N TYR A 49 11.43 12.86 10.23
CA TYR A 49 10.79 13.97 9.56
C TYR A 49 9.33 14.12 9.98
N GLN A 50 8.91 15.36 10.27
CA GLN A 50 7.50 15.71 10.30
C GLN A 50 6.92 15.55 8.89
N VAL A 51 5.67 15.10 8.79
CA VAL A 51 5.02 14.81 7.51
C VAL A 51 3.89 15.80 7.24
N THR A 52 3.78 16.23 6.00
CA THR A 52 2.60 16.89 5.46
C THR A 52 1.93 16.00 4.42
N SER A 53 0.61 16.12 4.31
CA SER A 53 -0.16 15.40 3.30
C SER A 53 -1.28 16.28 2.74
N GLY A 54 -1.69 16.01 1.50
CA GLY A 54 -2.75 16.75 0.85
C GLY A 54 -2.97 16.31 -0.59
N ALA A 55 -3.82 17.05 -1.30
CA ALA A 55 -4.02 16.83 -2.74
C ALA A 55 -2.73 17.20 -3.50
N ALA A 56 -2.39 16.41 -4.49
CA ALA A 56 -1.26 16.66 -5.36
C ALA A 56 -1.52 17.88 -6.26
N PHE A 57 -0.52 18.74 -6.40
CA PHE A 57 -0.64 19.95 -7.23
C PHE A 57 -1.02 19.59 -8.68
N GLY A 58 -2.06 20.25 -9.20
CA GLY A 58 -2.56 20.02 -10.57
C GLY A 58 -3.14 18.62 -10.82
N SER A 59 -3.21 17.77 -9.79
CA SER A 59 -3.71 16.40 -9.91
C SER A 59 -4.60 16.02 -8.71
N PRO A 60 -5.82 16.55 -8.61
CA PRO A 60 -6.70 16.35 -7.46
C PRO A 60 -7.13 14.88 -7.26
N GLY A 61 -6.91 14.02 -8.25
CA GLY A 61 -7.09 12.57 -8.16
C GLY A 61 -5.96 11.82 -7.45
N LEU A 62 -4.93 12.54 -6.98
CA LEU A 62 -3.81 12.00 -6.21
C LEU A 62 -3.71 12.67 -4.85
N MET A 63 -3.35 11.89 -3.85
CA MET A 63 -2.95 12.32 -2.52
C MET A 63 -1.45 12.11 -2.35
N VAL A 64 -0.77 13.10 -1.78
CA VAL A 64 0.67 13.08 -1.56
C VAL A 64 0.99 13.18 -0.08
N PHE A 65 2.03 12.46 0.37
CA PHE A 65 2.63 12.53 1.70
C PHE A 65 4.13 12.74 1.52
N HIS A 66 4.73 13.66 2.23
CA HIS A 66 6.16 13.89 2.19
C HIS A 66 6.66 14.61 3.44
N PRO A 67 7.98 14.62 3.72
CA PRO A 67 8.55 15.47 4.75
C PRO A 67 8.09 16.92 4.62
N ALA A 68 7.64 17.52 5.72
CA ALA A 68 7.11 18.88 5.73
C ALA A 68 8.17 19.93 5.31
N THR A 69 9.45 19.63 5.60
CA THR A 69 10.60 20.43 5.20
C THR A 69 11.43 19.66 4.18
N LEU A 70 11.75 20.28 3.06
CA LEU A 70 12.44 19.63 1.93
C LEU A 70 13.89 20.07 1.77
N GLU A 71 14.43 20.86 2.71
CA GLU A 71 15.81 21.39 2.66
C GLU A 71 16.88 20.31 2.85
N ALA A 72 16.49 19.15 3.42
CA ALA A 72 17.40 18.00 3.53
C ALA A 72 17.68 17.33 2.16
N PHE A 73 16.79 17.50 1.19
CA PHE A 73 16.77 16.75 -0.06
C PHE A 73 17.26 17.60 -1.25
N PRO A 74 18.11 17.07 -2.14
CA PRO A 74 18.76 15.75 -2.05
C PRO A 74 20.09 15.77 -1.29
N ALA A 75 20.51 16.92 -0.74
CA ALA A 75 21.89 17.14 -0.28
C ALA A 75 22.32 16.32 0.96
N ARG A 76 21.38 16.04 1.87
CA ARG A 76 21.63 15.31 3.13
C ARG A 76 20.91 13.98 3.22
N ASP A 77 19.84 13.81 2.44
CA ASP A 77 19.07 12.58 2.37
C ASP A 77 18.46 12.45 0.97
N THR A 78 18.09 11.24 0.54
CA THR A 78 17.37 10.99 -0.70
C THR A 78 15.86 11.01 -0.44
N LEU A 79 15.07 11.38 -1.45
CA LEU A 79 13.61 11.38 -1.40
C LEU A 79 13.05 10.41 -2.46
N PRO A 80 13.16 9.08 -2.23
CA PRO A 80 12.62 8.09 -3.14
C PRO A 80 11.10 8.13 -3.19
N VAL A 81 10.53 7.55 -4.25
CA VAL A 81 9.09 7.53 -4.49
C VAL A 81 8.49 6.19 -4.04
N LEU A 82 7.37 6.24 -3.31
CA LEU A 82 6.48 5.11 -3.09
C LEU A 82 5.10 5.43 -3.67
N VAL A 83 4.60 4.59 -4.57
CA VAL A 83 3.19 4.63 -4.99
C VAL A 83 2.42 3.54 -4.26
N TRP A 84 1.30 3.92 -3.64
CA TRP A 84 0.47 3.03 -2.82
C TRP A 84 -0.85 2.71 -3.47
N GLY A 85 -1.14 1.41 -3.59
CA GLY A 85 -2.43 0.86 -4.00
C GLY A 85 -3.31 0.47 -2.81
N ASN A 86 -4.57 0.93 -2.81
CA ASN A 86 -5.49 0.69 -1.70
C ASN A 86 -6.22 -0.64 -1.82
N GLY A 87 -6.58 -1.25 -0.67
CA GLY A 87 -7.48 -2.40 -0.61
C GLY A 87 -8.84 -2.12 -1.25
N GLY A 88 -9.46 -3.16 -1.80
CA GLY A 88 -10.69 -3.03 -2.58
C GLY A 88 -10.53 -2.24 -3.88
N CYS A 89 -9.29 -1.96 -4.31
CA CYS A 89 -8.98 -1.00 -5.37
C CYS A 89 -9.68 0.36 -5.14
N SER A 90 -9.84 0.77 -3.90
CA SER A 90 -10.44 2.05 -3.53
C SER A 90 -9.58 3.22 -4.01
N ILE A 91 -10.22 4.30 -4.45
CA ILE A 91 -9.53 5.57 -4.74
C ILE A 91 -9.36 6.44 -3.48
N ASN A 92 -9.62 5.93 -2.28
CA ASN A 92 -9.54 6.71 -1.03
C ASN A 92 -8.32 6.34 -0.21
N THR A 93 -7.17 6.91 -0.54
CA THR A 93 -5.90 6.72 0.19
C THR A 93 -5.92 7.37 1.58
N ALA A 94 -6.79 8.34 1.85
CA ALA A 94 -6.87 9.00 3.16
C ALA A 94 -7.11 8.00 4.32
N ARG A 95 -7.72 6.84 4.06
CA ARG A 95 -7.89 5.78 5.06
C ARG A 95 -6.56 5.17 5.55
N TYR A 96 -5.50 5.32 4.77
CA TYR A 96 -4.15 4.80 5.05
C TYR A 96 -3.22 5.88 5.59
N SER A 97 -3.73 7.07 5.93
CA SER A 97 -2.91 8.23 6.28
C SER A 97 -1.92 7.96 7.41
N ASP A 98 -2.33 7.27 8.46
CA ASP A 98 -1.45 6.96 9.60
C ASP A 98 -0.29 6.06 9.16
N PHE A 99 -0.59 4.97 8.46
CA PHE A 99 0.39 4.04 7.91
C PHE A 99 1.37 4.74 6.95
N LEU A 100 0.84 5.49 5.99
CA LEU A 100 1.66 6.16 4.97
C LEU A 100 2.47 7.32 5.56
N SER A 101 1.93 8.04 6.56
CA SER A 101 2.67 9.09 7.25
C SER A 101 3.86 8.53 8.01
N THR A 102 3.73 7.36 8.64
CA THR A 102 4.87 6.70 9.29
C THR A 102 5.97 6.41 8.25
N ILE A 103 5.63 5.86 7.09
CA ILE A 103 6.61 5.58 6.05
C ILE A 103 7.22 6.88 5.51
N ALA A 104 6.40 7.90 5.20
CA ALA A 104 6.88 9.20 4.70
C ALA A 104 7.83 9.89 5.67
N SER A 105 7.63 9.70 6.98
CA SER A 105 8.50 10.29 8.02
C SER A 105 9.95 9.78 7.97
N HIS A 106 10.21 8.69 7.26
CA HIS A 106 11.56 8.20 6.99
C HIS A 106 12.21 8.81 5.75
N GLY A 107 11.61 9.86 5.17
CA GLY A 107 12.15 10.59 4.02
C GLY A 107 11.76 9.94 2.70
N PHE A 108 10.46 9.70 2.49
CA PHE A 108 9.88 9.20 1.24
C PHE A 108 8.80 10.15 0.73
N LEU A 109 8.71 10.30 -0.59
CA LEU A 109 7.57 10.88 -1.28
C LEU A 109 6.58 9.76 -1.56
N ILE A 110 5.38 9.84 -0.99
CA ILE A 110 4.36 8.80 -1.15
C ILE A 110 3.16 9.36 -1.90
N LEU A 111 2.66 8.59 -2.84
CA LEU A 111 1.51 8.94 -3.67
C LEU A 111 0.47 7.82 -3.61
N GLY A 112 -0.78 8.20 -3.56
CA GLY A 112 -1.91 7.29 -3.71
C GLY A 112 -3.08 8.00 -4.40
N THR A 113 -4.07 7.23 -4.82
CA THR A 113 -5.27 7.78 -5.46
C THR A 113 -6.12 8.56 -4.47
N ALA A 114 -6.79 9.62 -4.93
CA ALA A 114 -7.73 10.40 -4.12
C ALA A 114 -9.12 10.43 -4.75
N ALA A 115 -10.14 10.30 -3.90
CA ALA A 115 -11.51 10.56 -4.31
C ALA A 115 -11.68 12.07 -4.58
N GLN A 116 -12.33 12.42 -5.68
CA GLN A 116 -12.60 13.81 -6.03
C GLN A 116 -14.05 14.12 -5.73
N GLU A 117 -14.29 15.27 -5.11
CA GLU A 117 -15.63 15.75 -4.84
C GLU A 117 -16.42 15.92 -6.15
N GLY A 118 -17.66 15.48 -6.16
CA GLY A 118 -18.55 15.55 -7.32
C GLY A 118 -18.26 14.53 -8.43
N GLN A 119 -17.23 13.68 -8.28
CA GLN A 119 -16.98 12.59 -9.23
C GLN A 119 -17.56 11.27 -8.74
N PRO A 120 -18.08 10.44 -9.64
CA PRO A 120 -18.55 9.10 -9.28
C PRO A 120 -17.46 8.27 -8.63
N SER A 121 -17.81 7.46 -7.63
CA SER A 121 -16.88 6.48 -7.08
C SER A 121 -16.52 5.46 -8.17
N ARG A 122 -15.22 5.20 -8.29
CA ARG A 122 -14.67 4.17 -9.17
C ARG A 122 -13.61 3.34 -8.47
N GLN A 123 -13.17 2.30 -9.10
CA GLN A 123 -12.01 1.56 -8.63
C GLN A 123 -10.73 2.10 -9.28
N ALA A 124 -9.64 2.09 -8.51
CA ALA A 124 -8.31 2.36 -9.03
C ALA A 124 -7.86 1.26 -9.99
N THR A 125 -6.98 1.61 -10.89
CA THR A 125 -6.37 0.75 -11.90
C THR A 125 -4.83 0.83 -11.81
N ALA A 126 -4.13 -0.06 -12.50
CA ALA A 126 -2.68 0.03 -12.65
C ALA A 126 -2.24 1.34 -13.32
N ASP A 127 -3.06 1.88 -14.24
CA ASP A 127 -2.77 3.16 -14.90
C ASP A 127 -2.85 4.35 -13.94
N ASP A 128 -3.72 4.30 -12.92
CA ASP A 128 -3.74 5.31 -11.87
C ASP A 128 -2.43 5.33 -11.07
N LEU A 129 -1.89 4.15 -10.76
CA LEU A 129 -0.59 4.04 -10.08
C LEU A 129 0.55 4.51 -10.98
N ARG A 130 0.50 4.21 -12.28
CA ARG A 130 1.48 4.69 -13.25
C ARG A 130 1.44 6.21 -13.38
N ALA A 131 0.24 6.80 -13.44
CA ALA A 131 0.07 8.25 -13.47
C ALA A 131 0.62 8.95 -12.21
N ALA A 132 0.63 8.27 -11.05
CA ALA A 132 1.27 8.81 -9.85
C ALA A 132 2.80 8.86 -9.98
N ILE A 133 3.42 7.85 -10.61
CA ILE A 133 4.86 7.91 -10.94
C ILE A 133 5.15 9.07 -11.91
N ASP A 134 4.33 9.20 -12.96
CA ASP A 134 4.47 10.27 -13.95
C ASP A 134 4.37 11.65 -13.30
N TRP A 135 3.45 11.82 -12.36
CA TRP A 135 3.30 13.06 -11.60
C TRP A 135 4.55 13.39 -10.78
N ALA A 136 5.10 12.41 -10.04
CA ALA A 136 6.31 12.63 -9.23
C ALA A 136 7.49 13.08 -10.09
N PHE A 137 7.67 12.49 -11.27
CA PHE A 137 8.73 12.85 -12.21
C PHE A 137 8.50 14.23 -12.81
N ALA A 138 7.27 14.56 -13.17
CA ALA A 138 6.91 15.88 -13.69
C ALA A 138 7.14 16.99 -12.63
N GLU A 139 6.75 16.75 -11.37
CA GLU A 139 6.97 17.71 -10.28
C GLU A 139 8.46 17.90 -9.95
N ASN A 140 9.27 16.84 -10.07
CA ASN A 140 10.72 16.96 -9.92
C ASN A 140 11.36 17.82 -11.00
N ALA A 141 10.76 17.91 -12.17
CA ALA A 141 11.26 18.71 -13.31
C ALA A 141 10.60 20.10 -13.41
N ARG A 142 9.40 20.29 -12.85
CA ARG A 142 8.59 21.49 -13.05
C ARG A 142 9.18 22.72 -12.37
N ASP A 143 9.28 23.83 -13.13
CA ASP A 143 9.66 25.14 -12.59
C ASP A 143 8.68 25.62 -11.52
N GLY A 144 9.21 26.06 -10.39
CA GLY A 144 8.43 26.54 -9.25
C GLY A 144 7.81 25.43 -8.39
N SER A 145 8.02 24.15 -8.70
CA SER A 145 7.64 23.05 -7.80
C SER A 145 8.50 23.05 -6.55
N PRO A 146 7.93 22.87 -5.33
CA PRO A 146 8.70 22.64 -4.12
C PRO A 146 9.52 21.34 -4.16
N LEU A 147 9.13 20.40 -5.03
CA LEU A 147 9.79 19.10 -5.24
C LEU A 147 10.88 19.13 -6.31
N ARG A 148 11.05 20.27 -7.03
CA ARG A 148 12.00 20.35 -8.13
C ARG A 148 13.43 20.00 -7.70
N GLY A 149 14.02 19.01 -8.38
CA GLY A 149 15.39 18.53 -8.13
C GLY A 149 15.59 17.85 -6.78
N LYS A 150 14.50 17.48 -6.08
CA LYS A 150 14.56 16.84 -4.76
C LYS A 150 14.16 15.37 -4.76
N VAL A 151 13.31 14.97 -5.70
CA VAL A 151 12.80 13.59 -5.80
C VAL A 151 13.87 12.71 -6.46
N ASP A 152 14.15 11.58 -5.84
CA ASP A 152 15.01 10.56 -6.44
C ASP A 152 14.18 9.69 -7.38
N THR A 153 14.21 10.06 -8.66
CA THR A 153 13.47 9.37 -9.72
C THR A 153 14.10 8.05 -10.16
N ASN A 154 15.28 7.69 -9.61
CA ASN A 154 15.92 6.40 -9.85
C ASN A 154 15.58 5.37 -8.77
N GLN A 155 14.70 5.72 -7.84
CA GLN A 155 14.29 4.85 -6.73
C GLN A 155 12.76 4.92 -6.56
N VAL A 156 12.05 4.01 -7.20
CA VAL A 156 10.59 3.94 -7.20
C VAL A 156 10.13 2.58 -6.68
N ALA A 157 9.33 2.61 -5.63
CA ALA A 157 8.58 1.46 -5.13
C ALA A 157 7.11 1.56 -5.49
N VAL A 158 6.49 0.44 -5.77
CA VAL A 158 5.03 0.34 -5.83
C VAL A 158 4.58 -0.73 -4.85
N MET A 159 3.77 -0.34 -3.89
CA MET A 159 3.27 -1.23 -2.86
C MET A 159 1.76 -1.08 -2.71
N GLY A 160 1.10 -2.09 -2.14
CA GLY A 160 -0.32 -1.98 -1.89
C GLY A 160 -0.89 -3.12 -1.06
N GLN A 161 -2.07 -2.86 -0.50
CA GLN A 161 -2.78 -3.82 0.32
C GLN A 161 -3.92 -4.47 -0.49
N SER A 162 -4.08 -5.80 -0.36
CA SER A 162 -5.18 -6.55 -0.99
C SER A 162 -5.24 -6.29 -2.51
N CYS A 163 -6.35 -5.77 -3.01
CA CYS A 163 -6.51 -5.35 -4.41
C CYS A 163 -5.37 -4.42 -4.87
N GLY A 164 -4.91 -3.50 -4.01
CA GLY A 164 -3.78 -2.63 -4.30
C GLY A 164 -2.49 -3.37 -4.52
N GLY A 165 -2.26 -4.50 -3.84
CA GLY A 165 -1.12 -5.37 -4.09
C GLY A 165 -1.16 -6.03 -5.47
N PHE A 166 -2.35 -6.39 -5.96
CA PHE A 166 -2.49 -6.86 -7.35
C PHE A 166 -2.15 -5.76 -8.35
N LEU A 167 -2.61 -4.52 -8.11
CA LEU A 167 -2.26 -3.39 -8.97
C LEU A 167 -0.74 -3.12 -8.94
N SER A 168 -0.11 -3.24 -7.76
CA SER A 168 1.34 -3.09 -7.63
C SER A 168 2.09 -4.11 -8.47
N LEU A 169 1.71 -5.39 -8.42
CA LEU A 169 2.33 -6.43 -9.23
C LEU A 169 2.16 -6.17 -10.74
N SER A 170 1.05 -5.53 -11.15
CA SER A 170 0.82 -5.16 -12.56
C SER A 170 1.82 -4.11 -13.09
N LEU A 171 2.51 -3.40 -12.20
CA LEU A 171 3.57 -2.47 -12.55
C LEU A 171 4.97 -3.10 -12.52
N GLY A 172 5.08 -4.39 -12.21
CA GLY A 172 6.37 -5.09 -12.16
C GLY A 172 7.16 -5.11 -13.47
N ALA A 173 6.50 -4.85 -14.60
CA ALA A 173 7.15 -4.70 -15.91
C ALA A 173 7.54 -3.24 -16.23
N ASP A 174 7.13 -2.25 -15.42
CA ASP A 174 7.51 -0.85 -15.66
C ASP A 174 8.99 -0.65 -15.27
N PRO A 175 9.86 -0.28 -16.22
CA PRO A 175 11.31 -0.23 -15.96
C PRO A 175 11.73 0.82 -14.93
N ARG A 176 10.82 1.68 -14.49
CA ARG A 176 11.07 2.67 -13.44
C ARG A 176 10.86 2.11 -12.04
N VAL A 177 10.21 0.94 -11.91
CA VAL A 177 9.83 0.37 -10.62
C VAL A 177 10.92 -0.58 -10.13
N ASP A 178 11.62 -0.20 -9.07
CA ASP A 178 12.76 -0.96 -8.53
C ASP A 178 12.37 -2.01 -7.50
N THR A 179 11.22 -1.90 -6.85
CA THR A 179 10.73 -2.90 -5.89
C THR A 179 9.22 -2.90 -5.78
N ILE A 180 8.66 -4.08 -5.57
CA ILE A 180 7.22 -4.31 -5.37
C ILE A 180 6.96 -4.76 -3.94
N GLY A 181 5.90 -4.22 -3.31
CA GLY A 181 5.41 -4.68 -2.01
C GLY A 181 3.93 -5.09 -2.07
N MET A 182 3.65 -6.31 -1.62
CA MET A 182 2.31 -6.86 -1.57
C MET A 182 1.93 -7.14 -0.11
N PHE A 183 0.98 -6.38 0.41
CA PHE A 183 0.47 -6.53 1.77
C PHE A 183 -0.90 -7.21 1.73
N ASN A 184 -1.06 -8.34 2.43
CA ASN A 184 -2.29 -9.12 2.44
C ASN A 184 -2.81 -9.36 1.01
N SER A 185 -1.92 -9.80 0.12
CA SER A 185 -2.17 -9.91 -1.32
C SER A 185 -1.37 -11.05 -1.93
N GLY A 186 -1.80 -11.53 -3.09
CA GLY A 186 -1.12 -12.61 -3.84
C GLY A 186 -1.89 -12.92 -5.10
N VAL A 187 -1.22 -13.44 -6.13
CA VAL A 187 -1.87 -13.77 -7.40
C VAL A 187 -2.96 -14.81 -7.19
N GLN A 188 -4.18 -14.46 -7.58
CA GLN A 188 -5.33 -15.35 -7.51
C GLN A 188 -5.45 -16.19 -8.79
N PRO A 189 -6.02 -17.40 -8.70
CA PRO A 189 -6.48 -18.10 -9.90
C PRO A 189 -7.39 -17.19 -10.74
N PRO A 190 -7.40 -17.34 -12.07
CA PRO A 190 -8.25 -16.54 -12.94
C PRO A 190 -9.70 -16.60 -12.48
N ASN A 191 -10.30 -15.44 -12.24
CA ASN A 191 -11.72 -15.33 -11.93
C ASN A 191 -12.49 -15.08 -13.25
N PRO A 192 -13.30 -16.03 -13.71
CA PRO A 192 -14.03 -15.91 -14.99
C PRO A 192 -15.06 -14.75 -14.98
N ASN A 193 -15.44 -14.25 -13.79
CA ASN A 193 -16.37 -13.14 -13.62
C ASN A 193 -15.65 -11.78 -13.50
N ALA A 194 -14.34 -11.75 -13.43
CA ALA A 194 -13.60 -10.49 -13.41
C ALA A 194 -13.45 -9.92 -14.83
N PRO A 195 -13.50 -8.59 -15.01
CA PRO A 195 -13.17 -7.99 -16.30
C PRO A 195 -11.79 -8.45 -16.78
N PRO A 196 -11.64 -8.79 -18.07
CA PRO A 196 -10.37 -9.19 -18.63
C PRO A 196 -9.27 -8.15 -18.36
N GLY A 197 -8.07 -8.61 -17.99
CA GLY A 197 -6.91 -7.76 -17.75
C GLY A 197 -6.95 -6.92 -16.47
N ARG A 198 -7.98 -7.08 -15.64
CA ARG A 198 -8.13 -6.30 -14.41
C ARG A 198 -7.11 -6.66 -13.34
N PHE A 199 -6.80 -7.93 -13.21
CA PHE A 199 -5.87 -8.46 -12.23
C PHE A 199 -4.71 -9.17 -12.93
N PRO A 200 -3.50 -9.07 -12.39
CA PRO A 200 -2.35 -9.77 -12.93
C PRO A 200 -2.57 -11.27 -12.85
N THR A 201 -2.05 -11.97 -13.85
CA THR A 201 -1.90 -13.41 -13.83
C THR A 201 -0.49 -13.79 -13.34
N THR A 202 -0.22 -15.08 -13.19
CA THR A 202 1.13 -15.60 -12.90
C THR A 202 2.18 -15.14 -13.92
N ASP A 203 1.77 -14.73 -15.13
CA ASP A 203 2.71 -14.19 -16.13
C ASP A 203 3.29 -12.83 -15.70
N ALA A 204 2.58 -12.04 -14.90
CA ALA A 204 3.10 -10.78 -14.37
C ALA A 204 4.32 -11.00 -13.45
N ILE A 205 4.40 -12.16 -12.79
CA ILE A 205 5.56 -12.53 -11.96
C ILE A 205 6.83 -12.58 -12.80
N LYS A 206 6.74 -13.07 -14.03
CA LYS A 206 7.90 -13.20 -14.94
C LYS A 206 8.49 -11.87 -15.38
N SER A 207 7.73 -10.79 -15.25
CA SER A 207 8.14 -9.43 -15.62
C SER A 207 8.79 -8.66 -14.47
N LEU A 208 8.86 -9.25 -13.28
CA LEU A 208 9.55 -8.64 -12.13
C LEU A 208 11.04 -8.54 -12.42
N HIS A 209 11.66 -7.42 -12.02
CA HIS A 209 13.09 -7.19 -12.24
C HIS A 209 13.80 -6.60 -11.00
N GLY A 210 13.07 -6.39 -9.91
CA GLY A 210 13.59 -5.96 -8.62
C GLY A 210 13.08 -6.81 -7.46
N PRO A 211 13.60 -6.59 -6.25
CA PRO A 211 13.21 -7.33 -5.05
C PRO A 211 11.72 -7.20 -4.73
N VAL A 212 11.13 -8.27 -4.19
CA VAL A 212 9.71 -8.33 -3.85
C VAL A 212 9.50 -8.59 -2.37
N LEU A 213 8.64 -7.79 -1.75
CA LEU A 213 8.17 -7.95 -0.38
C LEU A 213 6.73 -8.50 -0.39
N LEU A 214 6.49 -9.63 0.28
CA LEU A 214 5.15 -10.19 0.49
C LEU A 214 4.90 -10.30 2.00
N ILE A 215 3.92 -9.57 2.52
CA ILE A 215 3.59 -9.51 3.94
C ILE A 215 2.10 -9.81 4.14
N ASN A 216 1.78 -10.77 4.98
CA ASN A 216 0.41 -11.24 5.19
C ASN A 216 0.11 -11.51 6.66
N GLY A 217 -1.17 -11.65 6.99
CA GLY A 217 -1.58 -12.34 8.19
C GLY A 217 -1.49 -13.86 7.94
N ALA A 218 -1.16 -14.66 8.94
CA ALA A 218 -1.04 -16.09 8.75
C ALA A 218 -2.41 -16.76 8.43
N GLU A 219 -2.86 -17.69 9.26
CA GLU A 219 -4.09 -18.46 9.02
C GLU A 219 -5.39 -17.64 8.99
N ARG A 220 -5.35 -16.42 9.56
CA ARG A 220 -6.52 -15.51 9.60
C ARG A 220 -6.64 -14.59 8.38
N ASP A 221 -5.66 -14.57 7.52
CA ASP A 221 -5.73 -13.82 6.25
C ASP A 221 -6.03 -14.79 5.10
N PHE A 222 -7.21 -14.64 4.51
CA PHE A 222 -7.67 -15.53 3.42
C PHE A 222 -6.83 -15.46 2.14
N LEU A 223 -5.95 -14.47 1.99
CA LEU A 223 -5.01 -14.37 0.86
C LEU A 223 -3.64 -14.98 1.15
N THR A 224 -3.36 -15.42 2.36
CA THR A 224 -2.08 -16.04 2.72
C THR A 224 -1.68 -17.19 1.79
N PRO A 225 -2.56 -18.17 1.47
CA PRO A 225 -2.18 -19.22 0.53
C PRO A 225 -1.79 -18.72 -0.86
N ALA A 226 -2.50 -17.70 -1.37
CA ALA A 226 -2.19 -17.11 -2.67
C ALA A 226 -0.90 -16.28 -2.63
N SER A 227 -0.63 -15.62 -1.52
CA SER A 227 0.63 -14.90 -1.32
C SER A 227 1.82 -15.83 -1.27
N HIS A 228 1.72 -16.92 -0.51
CA HIS A 228 2.79 -17.91 -0.44
C HIS A 228 3.05 -18.56 -1.81
N ALA A 229 2.00 -18.95 -2.53
CA ALA A 229 2.13 -19.46 -3.90
C ALA A 229 2.76 -18.42 -4.86
N THR A 230 2.50 -17.12 -4.66
CA THR A 230 3.16 -16.04 -5.41
C THR A 230 4.65 -15.98 -5.07
N TYR A 231 5.00 -16.07 -3.78
CA TYR A 231 6.40 -16.13 -3.35
C TYR A 231 7.12 -17.32 -3.98
N GLU A 232 6.55 -18.53 -3.91
CA GLU A 232 7.15 -19.72 -4.50
C GLU A 232 7.40 -19.57 -6.01
N ALA A 233 6.46 -18.94 -6.74
CA ALA A 233 6.56 -18.73 -8.19
C ALA A 233 7.62 -17.68 -8.59
N ILE A 234 8.08 -16.82 -7.68
CA ILE A 234 9.17 -15.88 -7.93
C ILE A 234 10.49 -16.66 -7.85
N THR A 235 11.22 -16.82 -8.98
CA THR A 235 12.45 -17.62 -9.03
C THR A 235 13.67 -16.88 -9.57
N HIS A 236 13.50 -15.63 -10.02
CA HIS A 236 14.52 -14.90 -10.78
C HIS A 236 14.90 -13.54 -10.20
N VAL A 237 14.19 -13.10 -9.15
CA VAL A 237 14.52 -11.88 -8.38
C VAL A 237 14.49 -12.22 -6.88
N PRO A 238 15.18 -11.43 -6.03
CA PRO A 238 15.09 -11.60 -4.59
C PRO A 238 13.66 -11.42 -4.08
N ALA A 239 13.26 -12.26 -3.13
CA ALA A 239 11.93 -12.17 -2.54
C ALA A 239 11.95 -12.47 -1.03
N PHE A 240 11.19 -11.70 -0.28
CA PHE A 240 10.93 -11.92 1.14
C PHE A 240 9.44 -12.15 1.36
N TYR A 241 9.11 -13.19 2.08
CA TYR A 241 7.76 -13.52 2.53
C TYR A 241 7.71 -13.47 4.04
N GLY A 242 6.66 -12.88 4.59
CA GLY A 242 6.37 -12.89 6.02
C GLY A 242 4.88 -13.02 6.28
N ALA A 243 4.49 -13.95 7.15
CA ALA A 243 3.14 -14.13 7.62
C ALA A 243 3.05 -13.91 9.13
N ARG A 244 2.25 -12.93 9.57
CA ARG A 244 2.08 -12.55 10.97
C ARG A 244 0.95 -13.36 11.60
N GLU A 245 1.25 -14.16 12.60
CA GLU A 245 0.25 -14.92 13.35
C GLU A 245 -0.84 -14.03 13.96
N ASN A 246 -2.05 -14.53 13.99
CA ASN A 246 -3.23 -13.86 14.53
C ASN A 246 -3.62 -12.54 13.83
N ALA A 247 -2.97 -12.19 12.73
CA ALA A 247 -3.33 -11.03 11.91
C ALA A 247 -4.33 -11.42 10.83
N GLY A 248 -5.44 -10.68 10.73
CA GLY A 248 -6.40 -10.83 9.64
C GLY A 248 -5.97 -10.07 8.38
N HIS A 249 -6.85 -9.99 7.40
CA HIS A 249 -6.59 -9.40 6.08
C HIS A 249 -6.20 -7.90 6.09
N THR A 250 -6.53 -7.16 7.14
CA THR A 250 -6.05 -5.77 7.29
C THR A 250 -4.81 -5.66 8.17
N ALA A 251 -4.43 -6.73 8.85
CA ALA A 251 -3.29 -6.79 9.75
C ALA A 251 -3.19 -5.53 10.64
N THR A 252 -2.03 -4.90 10.70
CA THR A 252 -1.83 -3.68 11.51
C THR A 252 -1.96 -2.38 10.71
N VAL A 253 -2.31 -2.43 9.42
CA VAL A 253 -2.35 -1.24 8.54
C VAL A 253 -3.22 -0.11 9.10
N PHE A 254 -4.31 -0.45 9.78
CA PHE A 254 -5.22 0.52 10.40
C PHE A 254 -5.01 0.71 11.91
N HIS A 255 -3.94 0.15 12.47
CA HIS A 255 -3.50 0.44 13.84
C HIS A 255 -2.86 1.84 13.89
N PRO A 256 -2.72 2.45 15.09
CA PRO A 256 -2.03 3.72 15.22
C PRO A 256 -0.67 3.72 14.54
N GLY A 257 -0.45 4.66 13.63
CA GLY A 257 0.76 4.74 12.80
C GLY A 257 0.98 3.58 11.82
N GLY A 258 0.02 2.66 11.66
CA GLY A 258 0.17 1.46 10.84
C GLY A 258 0.86 0.28 11.54
N GLY A 259 1.19 0.41 12.83
CA GLY A 259 1.76 -0.66 13.64
C GLY A 259 3.04 -1.27 13.06
N GLU A 260 3.22 -2.57 13.29
CA GLU A 260 4.43 -3.27 12.84
C GLU A 260 4.52 -3.39 11.31
N TYR A 261 3.41 -3.36 10.57
CA TYR A 261 3.46 -3.36 9.10
C TYR A 261 4.07 -2.08 8.54
N ALA A 262 3.86 -0.93 9.19
CA ALA A 262 4.55 0.31 8.83
C ALA A 262 6.05 0.21 9.11
N ASN A 263 6.47 -0.47 10.19
CA ASN A 263 7.87 -0.73 10.47
C ASN A 263 8.50 -1.62 9.39
N VAL A 264 7.81 -2.69 8.99
CA VAL A 264 8.26 -3.58 7.90
C VAL A 264 8.42 -2.80 6.59
N ALA A 265 7.38 -2.06 6.17
CA ALA A 265 7.43 -1.26 4.94
C ALA A 265 8.55 -0.21 4.98
N SER A 266 8.68 0.52 6.09
CA SER A 266 9.71 1.56 6.26
C SER A 266 11.12 0.97 6.22
N ASN A 267 11.37 -0.14 6.93
CA ASN A 267 12.68 -0.78 6.93
C ASN A 267 13.02 -1.41 5.58
N TRP A 268 12.04 -2.01 4.88
CA TRP A 268 12.26 -2.48 3.51
C TRP A 268 12.75 -1.37 2.60
N LEU A 269 12.02 -0.24 2.56
CA LEU A 269 12.37 0.89 1.71
C LEU A 269 13.71 1.54 2.11
N ARG A 270 14.00 1.65 3.40
CA ARG A 270 15.28 2.16 3.89
C ARG A 270 16.44 1.24 3.50
N TRP A 271 16.23 -0.07 3.55
CA TRP A 271 17.22 -1.02 3.09
C TRP A 271 17.43 -0.92 1.57
N GLN A 272 16.35 -1.07 0.79
CA GLN A 272 16.45 -1.12 -0.66
C GLN A 272 16.98 0.20 -1.26
N PHE A 273 16.49 1.34 -0.80
CA PHE A 273 16.77 2.63 -1.39
C PHE A 273 17.87 3.43 -0.69
N LYS A 274 17.87 3.44 0.62
CA LYS A 274 18.85 4.22 1.39
C LYS A 274 20.06 3.39 1.85
N LYS A 275 20.15 2.11 1.45
CA LYS A 275 21.22 1.19 1.80
C LYS A 275 21.48 1.11 3.31
N ASN A 276 20.42 1.26 4.10
CA ASN A 276 20.48 1.27 5.55
C ASN A 276 20.72 -0.14 6.09
N ALA A 277 21.92 -0.42 6.61
CA ALA A 277 22.31 -1.73 7.12
C ALA A 277 21.51 -2.18 8.35
N GLU A 278 21.09 -1.24 9.22
CA GLU A 278 20.26 -1.60 10.39
C GLU A 278 18.85 -2.01 9.95
N ALA A 279 18.30 -1.36 8.91
CA ALA A 279 17.03 -1.75 8.34
C ALA A 279 17.09 -3.14 7.67
N ALA A 280 18.22 -3.47 7.05
CA ALA A 280 18.43 -4.78 6.42
C ALA A 280 18.35 -5.95 7.42
N LYS A 281 18.79 -5.74 8.67
CA LYS A 281 18.72 -6.76 9.73
C LYS A 281 17.31 -7.26 10.04
N MET A 282 16.29 -6.57 9.57
CA MET A 282 14.92 -7.05 9.69
C MET A 282 14.63 -8.25 8.78
N PHE A 283 15.37 -8.40 7.66
CA PHE A 283 15.03 -9.29 6.55
C PHE A 283 16.11 -10.32 6.22
N VAL A 284 17.36 -10.05 6.54
CA VAL A 284 18.50 -10.88 6.11
C VAL A 284 19.47 -11.16 7.26
N GLY A 285 20.20 -12.27 7.13
CA GLY A 285 21.08 -12.81 8.16
C GLY A 285 20.40 -13.91 8.98
N ASP A 286 21.20 -14.81 9.60
CA ASP A 286 20.71 -15.95 10.36
C ASP A 286 19.84 -15.57 11.56
N ASP A 287 20.06 -14.35 12.08
CA ASP A 287 19.36 -13.77 13.23
C ASP A 287 18.51 -12.54 12.84
N CYS A 288 17.98 -12.52 11.60
CA CYS A 288 17.13 -11.43 11.16
C CYS A 288 15.98 -11.20 12.17
N SER A 289 15.67 -9.93 12.44
CA SER A 289 14.77 -9.63 13.57
C SER A 289 13.33 -10.12 13.36
N LEU A 290 12.84 -10.28 12.13
CA LEU A 290 11.57 -10.96 11.87
C LEU A 290 11.71 -12.49 11.94
N CYS A 291 12.87 -13.05 11.54
CA CYS A 291 13.11 -14.49 11.54
C CYS A 291 13.14 -15.08 12.95
N THR A 292 13.51 -14.29 13.95
CA THR A 292 13.62 -14.73 15.36
C THR A 292 12.34 -14.49 16.18
N LEU A 293 11.36 -13.80 15.62
CA LEU A 293 10.08 -13.57 16.31
C LEU A 293 9.15 -14.77 16.16
N PRO A 294 8.70 -15.40 17.27
CA PRO A 294 7.84 -16.57 17.20
C PRO A 294 6.43 -16.29 16.62
N THR A 295 6.11 -15.03 16.42
CA THR A 295 4.83 -14.56 15.87
C THR A 295 4.88 -14.31 14.37
N TRP A 296 6.00 -14.59 13.72
CA TRP A 296 6.19 -14.46 12.29
C TRP A 296 6.66 -15.78 11.68
N ASP A 297 6.02 -16.20 10.60
CA ASP A 297 6.52 -17.21 9.68
C ASP A 297 7.19 -16.50 8.51
N VAL A 298 8.48 -16.78 8.28
CA VAL A 298 9.33 -15.98 7.39
C VAL A 298 10.11 -16.88 6.44
N GLU A 299 10.10 -16.51 5.18
CA GLU A 299 10.94 -17.10 4.15
C GLU A 299 11.62 -16.01 3.33
N SER A 300 12.87 -16.25 2.91
CA SER A 300 13.60 -15.34 2.04
C SER A 300 14.44 -16.09 1.02
N LYS A 301 14.65 -15.47 -0.14
CA LYS A 301 15.49 -16.03 -1.20
C LYS A 301 16.09 -14.95 -2.09
N GLY A 302 17.29 -15.26 -2.65
CA GLY A 302 17.96 -14.41 -3.65
C GLY A 302 18.64 -13.16 -3.10
N PHE A 303 18.62 -12.92 -1.78
CA PHE A 303 19.48 -11.93 -1.15
C PHE A 303 20.84 -12.57 -0.93
N GLY A 304 21.93 -11.92 -1.40
CA GLY A 304 23.28 -12.42 -1.17
C GLY A 304 23.56 -12.60 0.34
N GLU A 305 24.32 -13.63 0.66
CA GLU A 305 24.86 -13.88 2.00
C GLU A 305 25.77 -12.74 2.43
#